data_6c7bd4cc90af53018c9af33ad811c740
#
_entry.id   6c7bd4cc90af53018c9af33ad811c740
#
_cell.length_a   1.000
_cell.length_b   1.000
_cell.length_c   1.000
_cell.angle_alpha   90.00
_cell.angle_beta   90.00
_cell.angle_gamma   90.00
#
_symmetry.space_group_name_H-M   'P 1'
#
loop_
_entity.id
_entity.type
_entity.pdbx_description
1 polymer ?
#
loop_
_entity_poly.entity_id
_entity_poly.type
_entity_poly.pdbx_seq_one_letter_code
_entity_poly.pdbx_strand_id
1 'polypeptide(L)'
;MGDTMKKSLALLLIISSLPAWAAPPAKFEARVEAVRTAAEVPGMAIAIVENGAVTLARGFGVRKLGSPEKVDADTIFMTGSTGKAMTTAALATLVDAGKLKWDDRVADHIPGFQMYDPWVTREMTVRDLLVHRSGLGLGAGDLLVIPRGTLSRAEVVRRLRFIKPATSFRSGYAYDNVLYIVAGHLIDLVSGQPYEDYVREHLFKPAGMLHSTSDEAHRFATANRASPHARTGGAIRGIGPLKLLDEHDNLAPASTPAGLLAISANDMARWLQIQLAKGALPEGGRLFSEASSDEMWAPQTIEPIGPALPGLEAMTPNFQQYALGWEVRDYGGAKILWHSGGIFGFVTVVVLIPEKHVGFAITQNSEDGQARFGLMYELLDHYLGRPRKDWPALITKVRKARFDAAVAAVSAKAAAPAQSNPTLPLAQYAGGYVDAWYGAIAIGSDAKGLTINFTNTPNMGGRLEHWQYDTFIARFDDPGIEPAYVTFGLGAEGKVERITMKAVSPLADFSFDYQDLLFTPAGS
;
A
#
# COMPACT_ATOMS: atom_id res chain seq x y z
N MET A 1 -45.61 -61.74 -48.79
CA MET A 1 -44.90 -60.53 -49.23
C MET A 1 -44.98 -59.53 -48.06
N GLY A 2 -43.99 -59.50 -47.26
CA GLY A 2 -43.93 -58.62 -46.09
C GLY A 2 -42.64 -57.81 -46.11
N ASP A 3 -42.79 -56.53 -46.24
CA ASP A 3 -41.70 -55.58 -46.34
C ASP A 3 -41.28 -55.13 -44.95
N THR A 4 -40.09 -55.50 -44.53
CA THR A 4 -39.51 -55.13 -43.20
C THR A 4 -38.70 -53.85 -43.35
N MET A 5 -39.30 -52.74 -42.95
CA MET A 5 -38.68 -51.43 -42.87
C MET A 5 -37.68 -51.37 -41.69
N LYS A 6 -36.36 -51.43 -41.97
CA LYS A 6 -35.30 -51.19 -40.99
C LYS A 6 -35.23 -49.69 -40.63
N LYS A 7 -35.65 -49.33 -39.41
CA LYS A 7 -35.43 -48.00 -38.84
C LYS A 7 -33.99 -47.93 -38.29
N SER A 8 -33.12 -47.20 -38.99
CA SER A 8 -31.79 -46.82 -38.47
C SER A 8 -31.94 -45.68 -37.46
N LEU A 9 -31.63 -45.98 -36.21
CA LEU A 9 -31.57 -44.99 -35.15
C LEU A 9 -30.19 -44.32 -35.18
N ALA A 10 -30.10 -43.09 -35.71
CA ALA A 10 -28.88 -42.28 -35.64
C ALA A 10 -28.74 -41.70 -34.23
N LEU A 11 -27.76 -42.20 -33.46
CA LEU A 11 -27.40 -41.70 -32.16
C LEU A 11 -26.58 -40.40 -32.37
N LEU A 12 -27.20 -39.22 -32.17
CA LEU A 12 -26.49 -37.94 -32.13
C LEU A 12 -25.71 -37.91 -30.83
N LEU A 13 -24.38 -38.11 -30.88
CA LEU A 13 -23.48 -37.75 -29.78
C LEU A 13 -23.41 -36.23 -29.68
N ILE A 14 -24.13 -35.68 -28.72
CA ILE A 14 -23.91 -34.27 -28.30
C ILE A 14 -22.60 -34.31 -27.49
N ILE A 15 -21.49 -33.99 -28.15
CA ILE A 15 -20.23 -33.65 -27.48
C ILE A 15 -20.48 -32.29 -26.83
N SER A 16 -20.89 -32.28 -25.54
CA SER A 16 -20.83 -31.09 -24.71
C SER A 16 -19.36 -30.73 -24.59
N SER A 17 -18.93 -29.72 -25.34
CA SER A 17 -17.64 -29.07 -25.13
C SER A 17 -17.70 -28.49 -23.71
N LEU A 18 -17.09 -29.18 -22.75
CA LEU A 18 -16.75 -28.55 -21.48
C LEU A 18 -15.98 -27.27 -21.82
N PRO A 19 -16.32 -26.14 -21.19
CA PRO A 19 -15.54 -24.93 -21.41
C PRO A 19 -14.08 -25.27 -21.13
N ALA A 20 -13.21 -25.00 -22.09
CA ALA A 20 -11.78 -25.15 -21.87
C ALA A 20 -11.45 -24.29 -20.66
N TRP A 21 -11.03 -24.92 -19.57
CA TRP A 21 -10.61 -24.23 -18.36
C TRP A 21 -9.52 -23.25 -18.78
N ALA A 22 -9.70 -21.97 -18.46
CA ALA A 22 -8.62 -21.02 -18.63
C ALA A 22 -7.44 -21.56 -17.83
N ALA A 23 -6.28 -21.66 -18.43
CA ALA A 23 -5.06 -22.06 -17.75
C ALA A 23 -4.10 -20.87 -17.77
N PRO A 24 -3.17 -20.76 -16.81
CA PRO A 24 -2.13 -19.76 -16.91
C PRO A 24 -1.46 -19.77 -18.28
N PRO A 25 -0.92 -18.62 -18.76
CA PRO A 25 -0.30 -18.58 -20.08
C PRO A 25 0.75 -19.68 -20.26
N ALA A 26 0.81 -20.33 -21.41
CA ALA A 26 1.83 -21.35 -21.68
C ALA A 26 3.23 -20.80 -21.39
N LYS A 27 4.06 -21.55 -20.65
CA LYS A 27 5.41 -21.15 -20.20
C LYS A 27 5.43 -19.89 -19.30
N PHE A 28 4.33 -19.62 -18.59
CA PHE A 28 4.24 -18.42 -17.73
C PHE A 28 5.34 -18.40 -16.66
N GLU A 29 5.64 -19.52 -16.02
CA GLU A 29 6.71 -19.61 -15.01
C GLU A 29 8.08 -19.18 -15.56
N ALA A 30 8.42 -19.64 -16.77
CA ALA A 30 9.65 -19.21 -17.44
C ALA A 30 9.63 -17.71 -17.78
N ARG A 31 8.47 -17.17 -18.12
CA ARG A 31 8.28 -15.73 -18.32
C ARG A 31 8.48 -14.93 -17.04
N VAL A 32 7.90 -15.40 -15.93
CA VAL A 32 8.10 -14.78 -14.60
C VAL A 32 9.57 -14.71 -14.25
N GLU A 33 10.31 -15.80 -14.40
CA GLU A 33 11.74 -15.85 -14.09
C GLU A 33 12.56 -14.92 -14.99
N ALA A 34 12.22 -14.84 -16.27
CA ALA A 34 12.87 -13.91 -17.20
C ALA A 34 12.61 -12.44 -16.81
N VAL A 35 11.37 -12.08 -16.47
CA VAL A 35 10.99 -10.72 -16.05
C VAL A 35 11.64 -10.37 -14.71
N ARG A 36 11.59 -11.29 -13.72
CA ARG A 36 12.22 -11.13 -12.42
C ARG A 36 13.72 -10.84 -12.55
N THR A 37 14.41 -11.64 -13.33
CA THR A 37 15.86 -11.50 -13.56
C THR A 37 16.19 -10.21 -14.29
N ALA A 38 15.45 -9.85 -15.34
CA ALA A 38 15.66 -8.61 -16.09
C ALA A 38 15.41 -7.34 -15.23
N ALA A 39 14.52 -7.41 -14.26
CA ALA A 39 14.24 -6.33 -13.32
C ALA A 39 15.11 -6.37 -12.06
N GLU A 40 16.03 -7.35 -11.94
CA GLU A 40 16.89 -7.59 -10.77
C GLU A 40 16.09 -7.76 -9.45
N VAL A 41 14.86 -8.30 -9.52
CA VAL A 41 14.05 -8.58 -8.34
C VAL A 41 14.57 -9.85 -7.66
N PRO A 42 14.97 -9.82 -6.37
CA PRO A 42 15.53 -10.99 -5.71
C PRO A 42 14.57 -12.15 -5.63
N GLY A 43 13.32 -11.90 -5.21
CA GLY A 43 12.30 -12.92 -5.04
C GLY A 43 10.89 -12.44 -5.37
N MET A 44 10.06 -13.34 -5.86
CA MET A 44 8.65 -13.12 -6.17
C MET A 44 7.85 -14.34 -5.73
N ALA A 45 6.57 -14.14 -5.41
CA ALA A 45 5.61 -15.23 -5.28
C ALA A 45 4.31 -14.86 -6.00
N ILE A 46 3.69 -15.87 -6.65
CA ILE A 46 2.50 -15.68 -7.47
C ILE A 46 1.46 -16.71 -7.08
N ALA A 47 0.21 -16.26 -6.93
CA ALA A 47 -0.97 -17.10 -6.78
C ALA A 47 -1.94 -16.82 -7.94
N ILE A 48 -2.54 -17.85 -8.52
CA ILE A 48 -3.60 -17.77 -9.53
C ILE A 48 -4.70 -18.76 -9.18
N VAL A 49 -5.92 -18.29 -9.22
CA VAL A 49 -7.14 -19.06 -9.00
C VAL A 49 -8.06 -18.90 -10.21
N GLU A 50 -8.56 -19.99 -10.73
CA GLU A 50 -9.45 -20.04 -11.89
C GLU A 50 -10.62 -20.98 -11.60
N ASN A 51 -11.84 -20.48 -11.72
CA ASN A 51 -13.05 -21.26 -11.45
C ASN A 51 -13.04 -21.99 -10.09
N GLY A 52 -12.50 -21.32 -9.06
CA GLY A 52 -12.37 -21.86 -7.71
C GLY A 52 -11.18 -22.79 -7.48
N ALA A 53 -10.45 -23.20 -8.53
CA ALA A 53 -9.25 -24.04 -8.41
C ALA A 53 -7.97 -23.19 -8.35
N VAL A 54 -7.03 -23.57 -7.49
CA VAL A 54 -5.67 -23.01 -7.49
C VAL A 54 -4.89 -23.59 -8.65
N THR A 55 -4.59 -22.79 -9.67
CA THR A 55 -3.86 -23.23 -10.87
C THR A 55 -2.37 -22.90 -10.81
N LEU A 56 -2.01 -21.94 -9.96
CA LEU A 56 -0.62 -21.64 -9.62
C LEU A 56 -0.52 -21.10 -8.19
N ALA A 57 0.38 -21.66 -7.38
CA ALA A 57 0.89 -21.05 -6.16
C ALA A 57 2.38 -21.36 -6.09
N ARG A 58 3.25 -20.35 -6.37
CA ARG A 58 4.68 -20.62 -6.57
C ARG A 58 5.55 -19.44 -6.21
N GLY A 59 6.74 -19.75 -5.65
CA GLY A 59 7.83 -18.82 -5.44
C GLY A 59 8.90 -18.89 -6.53
N PHE A 60 9.61 -17.77 -6.71
CA PHE A 60 10.68 -17.57 -7.70
C PHE A 60 11.82 -16.79 -7.06
N GLY A 61 13.07 -17.11 -7.42
CA GLY A 61 14.25 -16.41 -6.92
C GLY A 61 14.61 -16.77 -5.48
N VAL A 62 15.08 -15.76 -4.72
CA VAL A 62 15.62 -15.93 -3.36
C VAL A 62 14.91 -15.01 -2.35
N ARG A 63 14.84 -15.47 -1.09
CA ARG A 63 14.23 -14.69 0.01
C ARG A 63 15.04 -13.45 0.35
N LYS A 64 16.36 -13.52 0.19
CA LYS A 64 17.29 -12.44 0.49
C LYS A 64 18.41 -12.41 -0.55
N LEU A 65 18.74 -11.22 -1.04
CA LEU A 65 19.83 -11.04 -1.99
C LEU A 65 21.17 -11.55 -1.40
N GLY A 66 21.90 -12.34 -2.16
CA GLY A 66 23.16 -12.95 -1.71
C GLY A 66 23.00 -14.19 -0.82
N SER A 67 21.79 -14.64 -0.56
CA SER A 67 21.48 -15.84 0.23
C SER A 67 21.00 -16.98 -0.68
N PRO A 68 21.28 -18.26 -0.37
CA PRO A 68 20.86 -19.40 -1.18
C PRO A 68 19.39 -19.78 -1.00
N GLU A 69 18.73 -19.30 0.08
CA GLU A 69 17.39 -19.68 0.43
C GLU A 69 16.39 -19.22 -0.61
N LYS A 70 15.70 -20.19 -1.22
CA LYS A 70 14.72 -19.92 -2.27
C LYS A 70 13.40 -19.42 -1.70
N VAL A 71 12.71 -18.63 -2.51
CA VAL A 71 11.28 -18.38 -2.32
C VAL A 71 10.52 -19.60 -2.78
N ASP A 72 9.59 -20.07 -1.95
CA ASP A 72 8.62 -21.11 -2.26
C ASP A 72 7.18 -20.59 -2.09
N ALA A 73 6.18 -21.45 -2.23
CA ALA A 73 4.78 -21.08 -2.13
C ALA A 73 4.35 -20.68 -0.70
N ASP A 74 5.11 -21.09 0.32
CA ASP A 74 4.84 -20.81 1.74
C ASP A 74 5.69 -19.65 2.28
N THR A 75 6.60 -19.09 1.47
CA THR A 75 7.37 -17.91 1.85
C THR A 75 6.43 -16.71 2.04
N ILE A 76 6.45 -16.11 3.23
CA ILE A 76 5.63 -14.94 3.52
C ILE A 76 6.27 -13.66 3.03
N PHE A 77 5.43 -12.78 2.46
CA PHE A 77 5.76 -11.43 1.99
C PHE A 77 4.82 -10.45 2.65
N MET A 78 5.32 -9.27 2.99
CA MET A 78 4.45 -8.21 3.48
C MET A 78 3.55 -7.67 2.37
N THR A 79 2.27 -7.49 2.70
CA THR A 79 1.21 -7.20 1.72
C THR A 79 1.15 -5.75 1.28
N GLY A 80 1.68 -4.83 2.10
CA GLY A 80 1.34 -3.43 1.92
C GLY A 80 -0.19 -3.24 1.87
N SER A 81 -0.63 -2.26 1.15
CA SER A 81 -2.05 -1.87 1.13
C SER A 81 -3.02 -2.91 0.57
N THR A 82 -2.55 -4.02 -0.03
CA THR A 82 -3.46 -5.13 -0.38
C THR A 82 -4.09 -5.78 0.86
N GLY A 83 -3.50 -5.57 2.05
CA GLY A 83 -4.07 -5.96 3.35
C GLY A 83 -5.32 -5.19 3.76
N LYS A 84 -5.60 -4.03 3.15
CA LYS A 84 -6.79 -3.22 3.46
C LYS A 84 -8.11 -3.98 3.23
N ALA A 85 -8.16 -4.78 2.18
CA ALA A 85 -9.31 -5.66 1.91
C ALA A 85 -9.53 -6.69 3.03
N MET A 86 -8.46 -7.12 3.71
CA MET A 86 -8.57 -8.04 4.84
C MET A 86 -9.03 -7.33 6.11
N THR A 87 -8.59 -6.09 6.34
CA THR A 87 -9.12 -5.24 7.42
C THR A 87 -10.61 -4.99 7.23
N THR A 88 -11.04 -4.71 6.01
CA THR A 88 -12.47 -4.58 5.68
C THR A 88 -13.23 -5.90 5.91
N ALA A 89 -12.66 -7.04 5.53
CA ALA A 89 -13.28 -8.33 5.78
C ALA A 89 -13.37 -8.65 7.28
N ALA A 90 -12.39 -8.22 8.09
CA ALA A 90 -12.48 -8.33 9.55
C ALA A 90 -13.65 -7.50 10.10
N LEU A 91 -13.87 -6.28 9.61
CA LEU A 91 -15.07 -5.50 9.94
C LEU A 91 -16.35 -6.19 9.44
N ALA A 92 -16.33 -6.79 8.25
CA ALA A 92 -17.47 -7.52 7.71
C ALA A 92 -17.91 -8.68 8.62
N THR A 93 -16.98 -9.39 9.25
CA THR A 93 -17.35 -10.44 10.24
C THR A 93 -18.04 -9.86 11.47
N LEU A 94 -17.69 -8.65 11.91
CA LEU A 94 -18.37 -7.96 13.00
C LEU A 94 -19.75 -7.46 12.57
N VAL A 95 -19.90 -7.00 11.32
CA VAL A 95 -21.18 -6.60 10.75
C VAL A 95 -22.12 -7.80 10.64
N ASP A 96 -21.66 -8.92 10.11
CA ASP A 96 -22.43 -10.15 9.99
C ASP A 96 -22.83 -10.73 11.37
N ALA A 97 -22.00 -10.51 12.40
CA ALA A 97 -22.32 -10.84 13.78
C ALA A 97 -23.28 -9.83 14.46
N GLY A 98 -23.73 -8.79 13.76
CA GLY A 98 -24.62 -7.76 14.29
C GLY A 98 -24.00 -6.84 15.35
N LYS A 99 -22.67 -6.84 15.49
CA LYS A 99 -21.93 -6.00 16.45
C LYS A 99 -21.65 -4.60 15.92
N LEU A 100 -21.77 -4.39 14.62
CA LEU A 100 -21.43 -3.16 13.90
C LEU A 100 -22.29 -3.05 12.64
N LYS A 101 -22.49 -1.81 12.16
CA LYS A 101 -23.06 -1.54 10.83
C LYS A 101 -22.10 -0.65 10.06
N TRP A 102 -22.09 -0.77 8.74
CA TRP A 102 -21.24 0.07 7.88
C TRP A 102 -21.52 1.57 8.04
N ASP A 103 -22.76 1.92 8.34
CA ASP A 103 -23.21 3.30 8.47
C ASP A 103 -23.33 3.77 9.94
N ASP A 104 -22.84 2.98 10.91
CA ASP A 104 -22.70 3.42 12.28
C ASP A 104 -21.67 4.57 12.34
N ARG A 105 -21.93 5.53 13.22
CA ARG A 105 -21.01 6.63 13.46
C ARG A 105 -19.79 6.13 14.23
N VAL A 106 -18.60 6.50 13.78
CA VAL A 106 -17.35 6.11 14.45
C VAL A 106 -17.32 6.61 15.90
N ALA A 107 -17.83 7.82 16.14
CA ALA A 107 -17.87 8.43 17.46
C ALA A 107 -18.74 7.66 18.49
N ASP A 108 -19.70 6.84 18.04
CA ASP A 108 -20.53 6.03 18.92
C ASP A 108 -19.77 4.78 19.43
N HIS A 109 -18.72 4.37 18.76
CA HIS A 109 -17.92 3.18 19.07
C HIS A 109 -16.53 3.49 19.62
N ILE A 110 -15.93 4.63 19.26
CA ILE A 110 -14.60 5.04 19.73
C ILE A 110 -14.74 6.25 20.67
N PRO A 111 -14.67 6.05 21.99
CA PRO A 111 -14.76 7.15 22.95
C PRO A 111 -13.69 8.22 22.69
N GLY A 112 -14.11 9.47 22.57
CA GLY A 112 -13.21 10.60 22.35
C GLY A 112 -12.67 10.72 20.92
N PHE A 113 -13.21 9.96 19.94
CA PHE A 113 -12.91 10.16 18.52
C PHE A 113 -13.22 11.58 18.08
N GLN A 114 -12.28 12.21 17.42
CA GLN A 114 -12.44 13.57 16.87
C GLN A 114 -11.63 13.73 15.59
N MET A 115 -12.25 14.28 14.58
CA MET A 115 -11.62 14.89 13.41
C MET A 115 -11.42 16.39 13.67
N TYR A 116 -10.66 17.07 12.83
CA TYR A 116 -10.44 18.52 12.94
C TYR A 116 -11.75 19.30 12.96
N ASP A 117 -12.68 18.95 12.07
CA ASP A 117 -14.02 19.55 12.01
C ASP A 117 -14.99 18.78 12.92
N PRO A 118 -15.67 19.45 13.89
CA PRO A 118 -16.66 18.82 14.76
C PRO A 118 -17.86 18.24 14.01
N TRP A 119 -18.24 18.80 12.86
CA TRP A 119 -19.30 18.24 12.03
C TRP A 119 -18.87 16.92 11.40
N VAL A 120 -17.67 16.87 10.82
CA VAL A 120 -17.10 15.63 10.28
C VAL A 120 -16.99 14.55 11.36
N THR A 121 -16.57 14.94 12.58
CA THR A 121 -16.54 14.03 13.74
C THR A 121 -17.87 13.32 13.98
N ARG A 122 -18.99 14.08 13.92
CA ARG A 122 -20.34 13.53 14.14
C ARG A 122 -20.88 12.70 13.00
N GLU A 123 -20.45 13.01 11.76
CA GLU A 123 -21.03 12.41 10.55
C GLU A 123 -20.18 11.26 9.98
N MET A 124 -18.93 11.11 10.44
CA MET A 124 -18.04 10.05 9.94
C MET A 124 -18.57 8.68 10.32
N THR A 125 -18.77 7.83 9.32
CA THR A 125 -19.25 6.46 9.48
C THR A 125 -18.10 5.46 9.37
N VAL A 126 -18.33 4.21 9.77
CA VAL A 126 -17.39 3.09 9.57
C VAL A 126 -16.99 2.95 8.10
N ARG A 127 -17.96 3.09 7.19
CA ARG A 127 -17.75 3.11 5.73
C ARG A 127 -16.75 4.21 5.33
N ASP A 128 -16.90 5.42 5.87
CA ASP A 128 -16.03 6.56 5.52
C ASP A 128 -14.56 6.33 5.91
N LEU A 129 -14.29 5.49 6.92
CA LEU A 129 -12.91 5.11 7.27
C LEU A 129 -12.20 4.32 6.15
N LEU A 130 -12.94 3.69 5.24
CA LEU A 130 -12.44 2.69 4.32
C LEU A 130 -12.36 3.16 2.86
N VAL A 131 -12.90 4.35 2.54
CA VAL A 131 -13.18 4.73 1.14
C VAL A 131 -12.50 6.03 0.69
N HIS A 132 -11.53 6.54 1.46
CA HIS A 132 -10.65 7.66 1.08
C HIS A 132 -11.39 8.94 0.64
N ARG A 133 -12.48 9.29 1.35
CA ARG A 133 -13.28 10.52 1.10
C ARG A 133 -13.45 11.39 2.35
N SER A 134 -12.54 11.27 3.27
CA SER A 134 -12.59 11.92 4.59
C SER A 134 -12.46 13.45 4.54
N GLY A 135 -11.90 13.98 3.46
CA GLY A 135 -11.46 15.37 3.35
C GLY A 135 -10.01 15.59 3.74
N LEU A 136 -9.33 14.61 4.33
CA LEU A 136 -7.88 14.64 4.54
C LEU A 136 -7.14 14.72 3.21
N GLY A 137 -5.92 15.25 3.23
CA GLY A 137 -5.03 15.24 2.07
C GLY A 137 -4.45 13.86 1.78
N LEU A 138 -3.85 13.69 0.60
CA LEU A 138 -3.16 12.47 0.21
C LEU A 138 -2.03 12.15 1.19
N GLY A 139 -2.09 11.02 1.89
CA GLY A 139 -1.11 10.60 2.87
C GLY A 139 -1.11 11.38 4.19
N ALA A 140 -2.08 12.27 4.41
CA ALA A 140 -2.10 13.13 5.59
C ALA A 140 -2.05 12.32 6.90
N GLY A 141 -1.05 12.62 7.74
CA GLY A 141 -0.79 11.94 8.99
C GLY A 141 0.04 10.65 8.88
N ASP A 142 0.48 10.24 7.70
CA ASP A 142 1.28 9.03 7.51
C ASP A 142 2.62 9.09 8.28
N LEU A 143 3.23 10.26 8.43
CA LEU A 143 4.46 10.44 9.23
C LEU A 143 4.30 10.06 10.72
N LEU A 144 3.08 9.86 11.22
CA LEU A 144 2.87 9.31 12.56
C LEU A 144 3.33 7.85 12.69
N VAL A 145 3.37 7.13 11.56
CA VAL A 145 3.63 5.68 11.51
C VAL A 145 4.59 5.24 10.39
N ILE A 146 4.93 6.13 9.45
CA ILE A 146 5.81 5.90 8.28
C ILE A 146 6.84 7.02 8.21
N PRO A 147 8.14 6.79 8.39
CA PRO A 147 8.80 5.55 8.82
C PRO A 147 8.39 5.09 10.22
N ARG A 148 8.98 3.99 10.70
CA ARG A 148 8.63 3.38 11.99
C ARG A 148 8.61 4.40 13.12
N GLY A 149 7.42 4.72 13.59
CA GLY A 149 7.18 5.55 14.77
C GLY A 149 6.91 4.73 16.03
N THR A 150 6.83 5.43 17.17
CA THR A 150 6.62 4.82 18.50
C THR A 150 5.17 4.93 19.01
N LEU A 151 4.29 5.57 18.22
CA LEU A 151 2.92 5.85 18.65
C LEU A 151 2.04 4.60 18.62
N SER A 152 1.19 4.48 19.63
CA SER A 152 0.13 3.48 19.65
C SER A 152 -1.01 3.86 18.70
N ARG A 153 -1.84 2.87 18.29
CA ARG A 153 -3.06 3.09 17.49
C ARG A 153 -4.00 4.13 18.11
N ALA A 154 -4.24 4.02 19.41
CA ALA A 154 -5.07 4.97 20.15
C ALA A 154 -4.50 6.41 20.12
N GLU A 155 -3.18 6.57 20.18
CA GLU A 155 -2.56 7.88 20.09
C GLU A 155 -2.63 8.45 18.66
N VAL A 156 -2.47 7.64 17.61
CA VAL A 156 -2.71 8.05 16.22
C VAL A 156 -4.14 8.55 16.05
N VAL A 157 -5.14 7.79 16.54
CA VAL A 157 -6.57 8.18 16.52
C VAL A 157 -6.78 9.52 17.24
N ARG A 158 -6.16 9.71 18.42
CA ARG A 158 -6.28 10.95 19.17
C ARG A 158 -5.72 12.17 18.41
N ARG A 159 -4.70 11.99 17.58
CA ARG A 159 -4.03 13.07 16.85
C ARG A 159 -4.77 13.53 15.59
N LEU A 160 -5.72 12.76 15.07
CA LEU A 160 -6.54 13.15 13.90
C LEU A 160 -7.21 14.51 14.05
N ARG A 161 -7.59 14.88 15.28
CA ARG A 161 -8.22 16.18 15.59
C ARG A 161 -7.38 17.40 15.23
N PHE A 162 -6.08 17.22 15.03
CA PHE A 162 -5.14 18.29 14.71
C PHE A 162 -4.79 18.32 13.22
N ILE A 163 -5.14 17.29 12.44
CA ILE A 163 -4.85 17.22 11.01
C ILE A 163 -5.93 17.99 10.25
N LYS A 164 -5.52 19.12 9.65
CA LYS A 164 -6.44 19.97 8.88
C LYS A 164 -6.88 19.27 7.60
N PRO A 165 -8.17 19.37 7.23
CA PRO A 165 -8.63 18.83 5.95
C PRO A 165 -8.08 19.65 4.78
N ALA A 166 -7.81 18.97 3.66
CA ALA A 166 -7.43 19.59 2.39
C ALA A 166 -8.66 19.90 1.52
N THR A 167 -9.76 19.16 1.71
CA THR A 167 -11.02 19.32 0.97
C THR A 167 -12.22 19.16 1.91
N SER A 168 -13.42 19.39 1.40
CA SER A 168 -14.64 19.12 2.16
C SER A 168 -14.87 17.62 2.32
N PHE A 169 -15.50 17.24 3.43
CA PHE A 169 -15.88 15.85 3.71
C PHE A 169 -16.73 15.27 2.59
N ARG A 170 -16.41 14.06 2.14
CA ARG A 170 -17.08 13.32 1.06
C ARG A 170 -17.07 14.00 -0.32
N SER A 171 -16.24 15.05 -0.53
CA SER A 171 -16.23 15.81 -1.79
C SER A 171 -15.26 15.28 -2.85
N GLY A 172 -14.32 14.43 -2.46
CA GLY A 172 -13.31 13.91 -3.38
C GLY A 172 -12.52 12.75 -2.80
N TYR A 173 -11.69 12.17 -3.64
CA TYR A 173 -10.77 11.08 -3.30
C TYR A 173 -9.41 11.64 -2.89
N ALA A 174 -8.92 11.20 -1.74
CA ALA A 174 -7.53 11.37 -1.33
C ALA A 174 -7.13 10.17 -0.47
N TYR A 175 -6.19 9.37 -0.95
CA TYR A 175 -5.77 8.15 -0.27
C TYR A 175 -5.14 8.48 1.08
N ASP A 176 -5.63 7.86 2.15
CA ASP A 176 -5.11 7.99 3.50
C ASP A 176 -4.95 6.62 4.18
N ASN A 177 -3.85 6.42 4.91
CA ASN A 177 -3.60 5.20 5.68
C ASN A 177 -4.13 5.32 7.10
N VAL A 178 -4.16 6.52 7.66
CA VAL A 178 -4.51 6.75 9.08
C VAL A 178 -5.93 6.30 9.42
N LEU A 179 -6.89 6.40 8.47
CA LEU A 179 -8.26 5.95 8.72
C LEU A 179 -8.41 4.43 8.74
N TYR A 180 -7.54 3.69 8.06
CA TYR A 180 -7.44 2.24 8.26
C TYR A 180 -6.85 1.87 9.62
N ILE A 181 -5.99 2.72 10.19
CA ILE A 181 -5.53 2.58 11.58
C ILE A 181 -6.70 2.79 12.56
N VAL A 182 -7.59 3.78 12.27
CA VAL A 182 -8.84 3.95 13.04
C VAL A 182 -9.74 2.72 12.91
N ALA A 183 -9.86 2.15 11.71
CA ALA A 183 -10.64 0.93 11.48
C ALA A 183 -10.10 -0.26 12.30
N GLY A 184 -8.77 -0.40 12.39
CA GLY A 184 -8.14 -1.39 13.26
C GLY A 184 -8.43 -1.14 14.74
N HIS A 185 -8.36 0.12 15.18
CA HIS A 185 -8.70 0.48 16.56
C HIS A 185 -10.19 0.25 16.87
N LEU A 186 -11.07 0.46 15.90
CA LEU A 186 -12.47 0.12 16.01
C LEU A 186 -12.68 -1.38 16.21
N ILE A 187 -11.92 -2.22 15.48
CA ILE A 187 -11.94 -3.67 15.68
C ILE A 187 -11.49 -4.02 17.09
N ASP A 188 -10.41 -3.41 17.61
CA ASP A 188 -9.94 -3.62 19.00
C ASP A 188 -11.09 -3.42 19.99
N LEU A 189 -11.81 -2.30 19.88
CA LEU A 189 -12.84 -1.91 20.83
C LEU A 189 -14.12 -2.74 20.70
N VAL A 190 -14.61 -2.99 19.49
CA VAL A 190 -15.87 -3.71 19.26
C VAL A 190 -15.73 -5.21 19.51
N SER A 191 -14.57 -5.79 19.19
CA SER A 191 -14.30 -7.21 19.43
C SER A 191 -13.85 -7.51 20.86
N GLY A 192 -13.23 -6.55 21.53
CA GLY A 192 -12.54 -6.74 22.81
C GLY A 192 -11.20 -7.46 22.70
N GLN A 193 -10.65 -7.57 21.47
CA GLN A 193 -9.38 -8.24 21.17
C GLN A 193 -8.47 -7.29 20.38
N PRO A 194 -7.13 -7.36 20.51
CA PRO A 194 -6.24 -6.69 19.59
C PRO A 194 -6.51 -7.06 18.13
N TYR A 195 -6.41 -6.10 17.22
CA TYR A 195 -6.65 -6.29 15.78
C TYR A 195 -5.86 -7.50 15.23
N GLU A 196 -4.62 -7.64 15.63
CA GLU A 196 -3.73 -8.70 15.18
C GLU A 196 -4.25 -10.08 15.59
N ASP A 197 -4.74 -10.20 16.82
CA ASP A 197 -5.34 -11.43 17.32
C ASP A 197 -6.68 -11.70 16.64
N TYR A 198 -7.50 -10.66 16.46
CA TYR A 198 -8.77 -10.77 15.78
C TYR A 198 -8.61 -11.27 14.34
N VAL A 199 -7.70 -10.70 13.56
CA VAL A 199 -7.42 -11.13 12.18
C VAL A 199 -6.92 -12.57 12.15
N ARG A 200 -6.01 -12.94 13.06
CA ARG A 200 -5.50 -14.31 13.13
C ARG A 200 -6.61 -15.32 13.41
N GLU A 201 -7.47 -15.05 14.41
CA GLU A 201 -8.49 -16.01 14.88
C GLU A 201 -9.75 -16.02 14.00
N HIS A 202 -10.17 -14.85 13.46
CA HIS A 202 -11.44 -14.72 12.74
C HIS A 202 -11.30 -14.58 11.22
N LEU A 203 -10.07 -14.39 10.70
CA LEU A 203 -9.80 -14.38 9.27
C LEU A 203 -8.89 -15.50 8.84
N PHE A 204 -7.62 -15.51 9.31
CA PHE A 204 -6.61 -16.41 8.79
C PHE A 204 -6.90 -17.87 9.14
N LYS A 205 -7.21 -18.16 10.40
CA LYS A 205 -7.47 -19.52 10.86
C LYS A 205 -8.71 -20.15 10.18
N PRO A 206 -9.89 -19.50 10.14
CA PRO A 206 -11.05 -20.05 9.43
C PRO A 206 -10.83 -20.17 7.92
N ALA A 207 -10.07 -19.24 7.31
CA ALA A 207 -9.73 -19.29 5.90
C ALA A 207 -8.70 -20.36 5.54
N GLY A 208 -8.09 -21.03 6.52
CA GLY A 208 -6.99 -21.97 6.28
C GLY A 208 -5.69 -21.30 5.82
N MET A 209 -5.50 -20.02 6.13
CA MET A 209 -4.29 -19.24 5.80
C MET A 209 -3.24 -19.43 6.89
N LEU A 210 -2.62 -20.62 6.90
CA LEU A 210 -1.83 -21.12 8.03
C LEU A 210 -0.42 -20.54 8.13
N HIS A 211 0.11 -19.94 7.05
CA HIS A 211 1.43 -19.33 7.00
C HIS A 211 1.37 -17.81 7.20
N SER A 212 0.18 -17.22 7.16
CA SER A 212 -0.02 -15.78 7.28
C SER A 212 0.21 -15.28 8.70
N THR A 213 0.77 -14.08 8.82
CA THR A 213 0.97 -13.42 10.12
C THR A 213 0.37 -12.02 10.13
N SER A 214 -0.20 -11.66 11.27
CA SER A 214 -0.83 -10.35 11.50
C SER A 214 -0.03 -9.46 12.45
N ASP A 215 1.10 -9.93 12.97
CA ASP A 215 1.95 -9.18 13.88
C ASP A 215 3.44 -9.47 13.66
N GLU A 216 4.28 -8.61 14.21
CA GLU A 216 5.73 -8.70 14.07
C GLU A 216 6.34 -9.91 14.79
N ALA A 217 5.82 -10.29 15.95
CA ALA A 217 6.38 -11.39 16.73
C ALA A 217 6.27 -12.71 15.97
N HIS A 218 5.09 -13.00 15.41
CA HIS A 218 4.89 -14.19 14.58
C HIS A 218 5.64 -14.08 13.25
N ARG A 219 5.70 -12.89 12.63
CA ARG A 219 6.46 -12.69 11.40
C ARG A 219 7.93 -12.99 11.61
N PHE A 220 8.56 -12.45 12.65
CA PHE A 220 9.99 -12.68 12.92
C PHE A 220 10.29 -14.08 13.43
N ALA A 221 9.34 -14.75 14.08
CA ALA A 221 9.46 -16.17 14.41
C ALA A 221 9.40 -17.09 13.18
N THR A 222 8.83 -16.62 12.05
CA THR A 222 8.72 -17.39 10.81
C THR A 222 10.05 -17.34 10.04
N ALA A 223 10.75 -18.48 9.95
CA ALA A 223 12.01 -18.59 9.22
C ALA A 223 11.84 -18.43 7.69
N ASN A 224 10.69 -18.88 7.14
CA ASN A 224 10.37 -18.82 5.71
C ASN A 224 9.71 -17.47 5.36
N ARG A 225 10.46 -16.37 5.52
CA ARG A 225 10.03 -15.01 5.16
C ARG A 225 10.99 -14.36 4.18
N ALA A 226 10.46 -13.52 3.31
CA ALA A 226 11.25 -12.69 2.40
C ALA A 226 11.79 -11.47 3.14
N SER A 227 13.01 -11.05 2.82
CA SER A 227 13.64 -9.83 3.33
C SER A 227 13.42 -8.66 2.38
N PRO A 228 13.31 -7.41 2.89
CA PRO A 228 13.01 -6.21 2.09
C PRO A 228 14.22 -5.70 1.31
N HIS A 229 14.04 -5.24 0.07
CA HIS A 229 15.10 -4.63 -0.74
C HIS A 229 14.62 -3.36 -1.44
N ALA A 230 15.51 -2.37 -1.53
CA ALA A 230 15.28 -1.15 -2.30
C ALA A 230 16.53 -0.65 -3.00
N ARG A 231 16.35 0.17 -4.05
CA ARG A 231 17.47 0.90 -4.65
C ARG A 231 17.68 2.19 -3.88
N THR A 232 18.84 2.27 -3.22
CA THR A 232 19.24 3.41 -2.39
C THR A 232 20.66 3.86 -2.74
N GLY A 233 21.01 5.10 -2.34
CA GLY A 233 22.34 5.66 -2.57
C GLY A 233 22.54 6.28 -3.95
N GLY A 234 21.47 6.43 -4.77
CA GLY A 234 21.45 7.28 -5.96
C GLY A 234 21.04 8.71 -5.65
N ALA A 235 20.83 9.52 -6.70
CA ALA A 235 20.41 10.92 -6.58
C ALA A 235 19.00 11.07 -5.93
N ILE A 236 18.16 10.07 -6.10
CA ILE A 236 16.84 9.93 -5.46
C ILE A 236 16.61 8.47 -5.09
N ARG A 237 15.66 8.18 -4.18
CA ARG A 237 15.22 6.80 -3.90
C ARG A 237 14.72 6.12 -5.18
N GLY A 238 14.93 4.82 -5.30
CA GLY A 238 14.61 4.04 -6.50
C GLY A 238 15.70 4.05 -7.58
N ILE A 239 16.81 4.78 -7.36
CA ILE A 239 18.01 4.82 -8.19
C ILE A 239 19.21 4.36 -7.36
N GLY A 240 20.14 3.66 -8.01
CA GLY A 240 21.37 3.13 -7.39
C GLY A 240 21.35 1.61 -7.25
N PRO A 241 22.30 1.04 -6.49
CA PRO A 241 22.36 -0.40 -6.26
C PRO A 241 21.17 -0.89 -5.44
N LEU A 242 20.70 -2.09 -5.76
CA LEU A 242 19.72 -2.78 -4.94
C LEU A 242 20.37 -3.22 -3.63
N LYS A 243 19.79 -2.84 -2.51
CA LYS A 243 20.30 -3.14 -1.17
C LYS A 243 19.22 -3.78 -0.30
N LEU A 244 19.65 -4.63 0.63
CA LEU A 244 18.83 -5.09 1.74
C LEU A 244 18.50 -3.90 2.65
N LEU A 245 17.23 -3.78 3.04
CA LEU A 245 16.80 -2.85 4.08
C LEU A 245 16.72 -3.56 5.42
N ASP A 246 16.72 -2.82 6.51
CA ASP A 246 16.44 -3.38 7.83
C ASP A 246 14.94 -3.73 7.93
N GLU A 247 14.64 -4.99 8.19
CA GLU A 247 13.27 -5.46 8.29
C GLU A 247 12.59 -5.03 9.61
N HIS A 248 13.36 -4.57 10.61
CA HIS A 248 12.86 -4.07 11.89
C HIS A 248 12.50 -2.58 11.84
N ASP A 249 13.01 -1.84 10.86
CA ASP A 249 12.83 -0.39 10.73
C ASP A 249 11.77 0.00 9.67
N ASN A 250 10.84 -0.90 9.35
CA ASN A 250 9.88 -0.67 8.28
C ASN A 250 8.80 0.38 8.68
N LEU A 251 7.65 -0.06 9.18
CA LEU A 251 6.53 0.77 9.59
C LEU A 251 6.19 0.49 11.06
N ALA A 252 5.54 1.46 11.72
CA ALA A 252 5.06 1.25 13.08
C ALA A 252 3.99 0.14 13.14
N PRO A 253 4.01 -0.72 14.18
CA PRO A 253 2.97 -1.75 14.37
C PRO A 253 1.55 -1.20 14.40
N ALA A 254 1.36 0.05 14.81
CA ALA A 254 0.07 0.75 14.75
C ALA A 254 -0.55 0.74 13.35
N SER A 255 0.27 0.70 12.29
CA SER A 255 -0.19 0.70 10.88
C SER A 255 -0.55 -0.69 10.33
N THR A 256 -0.55 -1.77 11.14
CA THR A 256 -0.91 -3.11 10.69
C THR A 256 -2.24 -3.15 9.92
N PRO A 257 -3.30 -2.47 10.34
CA PRO A 257 -4.57 -2.47 9.60
C PRO A 257 -4.48 -1.82 8.21
N ALA A 258 -3.50 -0.98 7.97
CA ALA A 258 -3.28 -0.32 6.68
C ALA A 258 -2.39 -1.14 5.71
N GLY A 259 -1.61 -2.15 6.22
CA GLY A 259 -0.78 -2.93 5.31
C GLY A 259 0.38 -3.74 5.86
N LEU A 260 0.45 -4.06 7.16
CA LEU A 260 1.57 -4.85 7.71
C LEU A 260 1.26 -6.36 7.88
N LEU A 261 0.25 -6.88 7.22
CA LEU A 261 0.05 -8.33 7.15
C LEU A 261 1.14 -8.97 6.30
N ALA A 262 1.56 -10.18 6.64
CA ALA A 262 2.48 -10.94 5.81
C ALA A 262 1.85 -12.26 5.40
N ILE A 263 1.86 -12.56 4.08
CA ILE A 263 1.04 -13.62 3.48
C ILE A 263 1.88 -14.40 2.46
N SER A 264 1.70 -15.71 2.41
CA SER A 264 2.30 -16.61 1.42
C SER A 264 1.47 -16.71 0.13
N ALA A 265 2.04 -17.26 -0.95
CA ALA A 265 1.29 -17.50 -2.18
C ALA A 265 0.16 -18.52 -1.98
N ASN A 266 0.38 -19.56 -1.18
CA ASN A 266 -0.66 -20.54 -0.86
C ASN A 266 -1.83 -19.88 -0.10
N ASP A 267 -1.53 -19.06 0.89
CA ASP A 267 -2.57 -18.35 1.65
C ASP A 267 -3.26 -17.27 0.83
N MET A 268 -2.52 -16.60 -0.06
CA MET A 268 -3.13 -15.64 -0.99
C MET A 268 -4.07 -16.35 -1.97
N ALA A 269 -3.74 -17.57 -2.43
CA ALA A 269 -4.65 -18.37 -3.25
C ALA A 269 -5.95 -18.70 -2.49
N ARG A 270 -5.86 -19.03 -1.20
CA ARG A 270 -7.05 -19.20 -0.33
C ARG A 270 -7.90 -17.94 -0.25
N TRP A 271 -7.24 -16.78 -0.05
CA TRP A 271 -7.92 -15.49 -0.05
C TRP A 271 -8.63 -15.21 -1.37
N LEU A 272 -7.98 -15.46 -2.51
CA LEU A 272 -8.59 -15.30 -3.84
C LEU A 272 -9.79 -16.21 -4.05
N GLN A 273 -9.73 -17.48 -3.62
CA GLN A 273 -10.88 -18.41 -3.66
C GLN A 273 -12.06 -17.86 -2.87
N ILE A 274 -11.83 -17.41 -1.65
CA ILE A 274 -12.86 -16.86 -0.75
C ILE A 274 -13.48 -15.60 -1.35
N GLN A 275 -12.67 -14.70 -1.90
CA GLN A 275 -13.15 -13.48 -2.52
C GLN A 275 -14.04 -13.79 -3.74
N LEU A 276 -13.56 -14.63 -4.69
CA LEU A 276 -14.32 -15.00 -5.88
C LEU A 276 -15.61 -15.75 -5.55
N ALA A 277 -15.62 -16.50 -4.44
CA ALA A 277 -16.79 -17.19 -3.90
C ALA A 277 -17.65 -16.32 -2.96
N LYS A 278 -17.41 -14.99 -2.94
CA LYS A 278 -18.14 -14.02 -2.11
C LYS A 278 -18.25 -14.44 -0.64
N GLY A 279 -17.13 -14.85 -0.06
CA GLY A 279 -17.01 -15.22 1.34
C GLY A 279 -17.21 -16.71 1.65
N ALA A 280 -17.63 -17.54 0.68
CA ALA A 280 -17.73 -18.97 0.91
C ALA A 280 -16.35 -19.62 1.05
N LEU A 281 -16.21 -20.53 2.01
CA LEU A 281 -14.99 -21.30 2.25
C LEU A 281 -14.97 -22.56 1.37
N PRO A 282 -13.83 -22.94 0.79
CA PRO A 282 -13.73 -24.16 -0.03
C PRO A 282 -14.16 -25.43 0.68
N GLU A 283 -13.98 -25.51 2.00
CA GLU A 283 -14.34 -26.67 2.83
C GLU A 283 -15.78 -26.61 3.34
N GLY A 284 -16.54 -25.59 2.96
CA GLY A 284 -17.91 -25.35 3.43
C GLY A 284 -17.99 -24.28 4.53
N GLY A 285 -19.17 -23.68 4.66
CA GLY A 285 -19.37 -22.50 5.51
C GLY A 285 -18.94 -21.19 4.82
N ARG A 286 -18.85 -20.12 5.60
CA ARG A 286 -18.55 -18.76 5.08
C ARG A 286 -17.67 -18.01 6.07
N LEU A 287 -16.73 -17.24 5.54
CA LEU A 287 -15.92 -16.30 6.31
C LEU A 287 -16.69 -15.03 6.62
N PHE A 288 -17.44 -14.52 5.63
CA PHE A 288 -18.39 -13.40 5.71
C PHE A 288 -19.56 -13.65 4.76
N SER A 289 -20.67 -12.92 4.94
CA SER A 289 -21.85 -13.09 4.11
C SER A 289 -21.66 -12.60 2.68
N GLU A 290 -22.50 -13.09 1.75
CA GLU A 290 -22.53 -12.59 0.37
C GLU A 290 -22.92 -11.11 0.34
N ALA A 291 -23.84 -10.67 1.20
CA ALA A 291 -24.22 -9.27 1.34
C ALA A 291 -23.03 -8.40 1.74
N SER A 292 -22.21 -8.85 2.69
CA SER A 292 -20.97 -8.15 3.06
C SER A 292 -19.96 -8.13 1.91
N SER A 293 -19.87 -9.20 1.12
CA SER A 293 -19.02 -9.20 -0.09
C SER A 293 -19.49 -8.19 -1.12
N ASP A 294 -20.79 -8.15 -1.40
CA ASP A 294 -21.36 -7.19 -2.35
C ASP A 294 -21.12 -5.75 -1.90
N GLU A 295 -21.27 -5.48 -0.59
CA GLU A 295 -20.97 -4.19 -0.01
C GLU A 295 -19.48 -3.82 -0.14
N MET A 296 -18.57 -4.75 0.14
CA MET A 296 -17.12 -4.53 -0.01
C MET A 296 -16.71 -4.20 -1.44
N TRP A 297 -17.45 -4.69 -2.43
CA TRP A 297 -17.16 -4.49 -3.86
C TRP A 297 -17.96 -3.35 -4.49
N ALA A 298 -18.89 -2.75 -3.75
CA ALA A 298 -19.70 -1.65 -4.24
C ALA A 298 -18.87 -0.35 -4.32
N PRO A 299 -18.75 0.28 -5.49
CA PRO A 299 -18.05 1.55 -5.64
C PRO A 299 -18.62 2.65 -4.75
N GLN A 300 -17.75 3.38 -4.06
CA GLN A 300 -18.14 4.42 -3.09
C GLN A 300 -17.60 5.80 -3.45
N THR A 301 -16.35 5.89 -3.86
CA THR A 301 -15.67 7.16 -4.13
C THR A 301 -15.14 7.18 -5.54
N ILE A 302 -15.46 8.21 -6.32
CA ILE A 302 -14.90 8.40 -7.66
C ILE A 302 -13.42 8.74 -7.51
N GLU A 303 -12.58 7.97 -8.16
CA GLU A 303 -11.15 8.17 -8.19
C GLU A 303 -10.77 8.90 -9.50
N PRO A 304 -10.03 10.03 -9.41
CA PRO A 304 -9.66 10.78 -10.61
C PRO A 304 -8.77 9.96 -11.55
N ILE A 305 -9.13 9.93 -12.82
CA ILE A 305 -8.31 9.32 -13.87
C ILE A 305 -7.33 10.37 -14.37
N GLY A 306 -6.04 10.13 -14.15
CA GLY A 306 -4.98 10.99 -14.67
C GLY A 306 -4.82 10.88 -16.20
N PRO A 307 -4.05 11.78 -16.81
CA PRO A 307 -3.74 11.70 -18.22
C PRO A 307 -3.03 10.39 -18.56
N ALA A 308 -3.35 9.84 -19.74
CA ALA A 308 -2.71 8.63 -20.22
C ALA A 308 -1.19 8.81 -20.32
N LEU A 309 -0.44 7.83 -19.81
CA LEU A 309 1.01 7.84 -19.92
C LEU A 309 1.43 7.44 -21.35
N PRO A 310 2.30 8.22 -22.02
CA PRO A 310 2.78 7.90 -23.35
C PRO A 310 3.37 6.48 -23.46
N GLY A 311 2.81 5.65 -24.33
CA GLY A 311 3.18 4.24 -24.50
C GLY A 311 2.44 3.27 -23.58
N LEU A 312 1.63 3.76 -22.62
CA LEU A 312 0.82 2.97 -21.71
C LEU A 312 -0.67 3.35 -21.77
N GLU A 313 -1.13 3.98 -22.86
CA GLU A 313 -2.50 4.47 -23.04
C GLU A 313 -3.55 3.36 -22.82
N ALA A 314 -3.22 2.13 -23.21
CA ALA A 314 -4.10 0.98 -23.05
C ALA A 314 -4.34 0.59 -21.56
N MET A 315 -3.56 1.13 -20.63
CA MET A 315 -3.76 0.96 -19.19
C MET A 315 -4.78 1.95 -18.60
N THR A 316 -5.13 3.02 -19.32
CA THR A 316 -6.06 4.05 -18.84
C THR A 316 -7.48 3.48 -18.84
N PRO A 317 -8.17 3.48 -17.68
CA PRO A 317 -9.55 3.01 -17.61
C PRO A 317 -10.55 4.04 -18.14
N ASN A 318 -11.77 3.62 -18.42
CA ASN A 318 -12.89 4.53 -18.69
C ASN A 318 -13.56 4.99 -17.38
N PHE A 319 -13.51 4.18 -16.33
CA PHE A 319 -13.95 4.53 -14.98
C PHE A 319 -13.01 3.95 -13.94
N GLN A 320 -12.85 4.65 -12.81
CA GLN A 320 -12.09 4.20 -11.67
C GLN A 320 -12.74 4.72 -10.38
N GLN A 321 -12.92 3.84 -9.42
CA GLN A 321 -13.60 4.13 -8.17
C GLN A 321 -12.98 3.32 -7.05
N TYR A 322 -13.08 3.81 -5.83
CA TYR A 322 -12.69 3.07 -4.65
C TYR A 322 -13.91 2.51 -3.92
N ALA A 323 -13.81 1.26 -3.52
CA ALA A 323 -14.78 0.55 -2.69
C ALA A 323 -14.19 0.30 -1.29
N LEU A 324 -14.69 -0.66 -0.53
CA LEU A 324 -14.19 -0.92 0.83
C LEU A 324 -12.93 -1.80 0.78
N GLY A 325 -11.77 -1.17 0.61
CA GLY A 325 -10.48 -1.84 0.50
C GLY A 325 -10.14 -2.40 -0.88
N TRP A 326 -10.90 -1.99 -1.91
CA TRP A 326 -10.72 -2.38 -3.30
C TRP A 326 -10.82 -1.18 -4.23
N GLU A 327 -9.95 -1.09 -5.21
CA GLU A 327 -10.15 -0.26 -6.39
C GLU A 327 -11.00 -1.03 -7.40
N VAL A 328 -11.99 -0.36 -8.00
CA VAL A 328 -12.90 -0.90 -9.02
C VAL A 328 -12.75 -0.11 -10.29
N ARG A 329 -12.33 -0.75 -11.37
CA ARG A 329 -12.12 -0.10 -12.66
C ARG A 329 -12.44 -1.04 -13.81
N ASP A 330 -12.47 -0.52 -15.02
CA ASP A 330 -12.48 -1.35 -16.22
C ASP A 330 -11.08 -1.57 -16.79
N TYR A 331 -10.90 -2.69 -17.43
CA TYR A 331 -9.79 -2.96 -18.33
C TYR A 331 -10.25 -3.85 -19.47
N GLY A 332 -10.07 -3.38 -20.71
CA GLY A 332 -10.52 -4.14 -21.88
C GLY A 332 -12.02 -4.42 -21.93
N GLY A 333 -12.84 -3.58 -21.32
CA GLY A 333 -14.29 -3.74 -21.24
C GLY A 333 -14.79 -4.64 -20.10
N ALA A 334 -13.89 -5.27 -19.34
CA ALA A 334 -14.26 -6.07 -18.18
C ALA A 334 -14.10 -5.25 -16.89
N LYS A 335 -14.99 -5.45 -15.91
CA LYS A 335 -14.84 -4.94 -14.55
C LYS A 335 -13.75 -5.74 -13.86
N ILE A 336 -12.77 -5.03 -13.27
CA ILE A 336 -11.78 -5.63 -12.38
C ILE A 336 -11.86 -4.99 -11.00
N LEU A 337 -11.64 -5.81 -9.96
CA LEU A 337 -11.32 -5.34 -8.63
C LEU A 337 -9.84 -5.61 -8.41
N TRP A 338 -9.14 -4.61 -7.93
CA TRP A 338 -7.72 -4.77 -7.69
C TRP A 338 -7.27 -3.90 -6.52
N HIS A 339 -6.11 -4.16 -5.99
CA HIS A 339 -5.40 -3.23 -5.14
C HIS A 339 -3.90 -3.46 -5.28
N SER A 340 -3.14 -2.38 -5.28
CA SER A 340 -1.69 -2.47 -5.17
C SER A 340 -1.25 -2.28 -3.71
N GLY A 341 -0.11 -2.82 -3.35
CA GLY A 341 0.53 -2.62 -2.06
C GLY A 341 1.97 -2.21 -2.24
N GLY A 342 2.43 -1.28 -1.42
CA GLY A 342 3.82 -0.88 -1.31
C GLY A 342 4.13 -0.57 0.14
N ILE A 343 5.25 -1.08 0.61
CA ILE A 343 5.91 -0.73 1.86
C ILE A 343 7.42 -0.78 1.62
N PHE A 344 8.21 -0.35 2.57
CA PHE A 344 9.66 -0.38 2.40
C PHE A 344 10.16 -1.79 2.07
N GLY A 345 10.70 -1.93 0.86
CA GLY A 345 11.29 -3.16 0.36
C GLY A 345 10.34 -4.22 -0.21
N PHE A 346 9.02 -3.97 -0.24
CA PHE A 346 8.04 -4.90 -0.81
C PHE A 346 7.01 -4.18 -1.66
N VAL A 347 6.59 -4.82 -2.74
CA VAL A 347 5.41 -4.40 -3.50
C VAL A 347 4.55 -5.60 -3.87
N THR A 348 3.24 -5.42 -3.84
CA THR A 348 2.25 -6.46 -4.13
C THR A 348 1.15 -5.94 -5.06
N VAL A 349 0.43 -6.84 -5.67
CA VAL A 349 -0.83 -6.57 -6.36
C VAL A 349 -1.76 -7.77 -6.23
N VAL A 350 -3.04 -7.49 -6.04
CA VAL A 350 -4.13 -8.48 -6.05
C VAL A 350 -5.15 -8.03 -7.08
N VAL A 351 -5.62 -8.94 -7.91
CA VAL A 351 -6.60 -8.66 -8.98
C VAL A 351 -7.66 -9.74 -8.99
N LEU A 352 -8.91 -9.34 -9.12
CA LEU A 352 -10.05 -10.20 -9.39
C LEU A 352 -10.71 -9.78 -10.70
N ILE A 353 -11.09 -10.75 -11.53
CA ILE A 353 -11.91 -10.60 -12.73
C ILE A 353 -13.17 -11.45 -12.51
N PRO A 354 -14.18 -10.93 -11.78
CA PRO A 354 -15.32 -11.73 -11.31
C PRO A 354 -16.06 -12.43 -12.44
N GLU A 355 -16.28 -11.75 -13.58
CA GLU A 355 -16.98 -12.29 -14.74
C GLU A 355 -16.24 -13.47 -15.40
N LYS A 356 -14.94 -13.61 -15.15
CA LYS A 356 -14.11 -14.71 -15.62
C LYS A 356 -13.85 -15.76 -14.56
N HIS A 357 -14.31 -15.55 -13.34
CA HIS A 357 -14.00 -16.37 -12.18
C HIS A 357 -12.48 -16.57 -11.99
N VAL A 358 -11.71 -15.51 -12.24
CA VAL A 358 -10.25 -15.50 -12.14
C VAL A 358 -9.80 -14.50 -11.09
N GLY A 359 -8.85 -14.91 -10.26
CA GLY A 359 -8.12 -14.03 -9.36
C GLY A 359 -6.64 -14.37 -9.38
N PHE A 360 -5.79 -13.35 -9.24
CA PHE A 360 -4.37 -13.57 -9.11
C PHE A 360 -3.71 -12.53 -8.20
N ALA A 361 -2.60 -12.91 -7.60
CA ALA A 361 -1.77 -12.04 -6.78
C ALA A 361 -0.29 -12.21 -7.14
N ILE A 362 0.45 -11.11 -7.11
CA ILE A 362 1.88 -11.08 -7.35
C ILE A 362 2.52 -10.28 -6.22
N THR A 363 3.47 -10.89 -5.51
CA THR A 363 4.26 -10.25 -4.47
C THR A 363 5.74 -10.31 -4.82
N GLN A 364 6.51 -9.30 -4.41
CA GLN A 364 7.96 -9.29 -4.57
C GLN A 364 8.64 -8.55 -3.42
N ASN A 365 9.88 -8.94 -3.12
CA ASN A 365 10.70 -8.35 -2.07
C ASN A 365 11.66 -7.27 -2.60
N SER A 366 11.16 -6.39 -3.45
CA SER A 366 11.86 -5.22 -3.99
C SER A 366 10.83 -4.16 -4.36
N GLU A 367 11.22 -2.88 -4.23
CA GLU A 367 10.35 -1.74 -4.60
C GLU A 367 10.27 -1.52 -6.13
N ASP A 368 10.96 -2.31 -6.93
CA ASP A 368 10.99 -2.20 -8.39
C ASP A 368 9.68 -2.71 -9.04
N GLY A 369 8.61 -1.93 -8.92
CA GLY A 369 7.25 -2.34 -9.28
C GLY A 369 6.98 -2.67 -10.76
N GLN A 370 7.92 -2.38 -11.70
CA GLN A 370 7.75 -2.64 -13.13
C GLN A 370 7.57 -4.13 -13.47
N ALA A 371 8.24 -5.04 -12.74
CA ALA A 371 8.08 -6.47 -12.94
C ALA A 371 6.66 -6.92 -12.58
N ARG A 372 6.21 -6.55 -11.38
CA ARG A 372 4.88 -6.87 -10.86
C ARG A 372 3.75 -6.36 -11.78
N PHE A 373 3.76 -5.07 -12.12
CA PHE A 373 2.75 -4.49 -12.99
C PHE A 373 2.80 -5.04 -14.41
N GLY A 374 4.02 -5.29 -14.93
CA GLY A 374 4.16 -5.90 -16.24
C GLY A 374 3.51 -7.28 -16.33
N LEU A 375 3.78 -8.15 -15.36
CA LEU A 375 3.17 -9.47 -15.28
C LEU A 375 1.65 -9.38 -15.02
N MET A 376 1.19 -8.43 -14.22
CA MET A 376 -0.23 -8.18 -13.99
C MET A 376 -0.98 -7.92 -15.31
N TYR A 377 -0.47 -7.00 -16.14
CA TYR A 377 -1.10 -6.68 -17.41
C TYR A 377 -0.97 -7.79 -18.45
N GLU A 378 0.11 -8.59 -18.43
CA GLU A 378 0.21 -9.81 -19.26
C GLU A 378 -0.87 -10.84 -18.89
N LEU A 379 -1.16 -11.01 -17.59
CA LEU A 379 -2.24 -11.88 -17.12
C LEU A 379 -3.62 -11.33 -17.47
N LEU A 380 -3.84 -10.01 -17.29
CA LEU A 380 -5.07 -9.37 -17.70
C LEU A 380 -5.34 -9.53 -19.20
N ASP A 381 -4.35 -9.28 -20.05
CA ASP A 381 -4.49 -9.49 -21.51
C ASP A 381 -4.82 -10.94 -21.85
N HIS A 382 -4.16 -11.90 -21.17
CA HIS A 382 -4.41 -13.33 -21.37
C HIS A 382 -5.86 -13.71 -21.04
N TYR A 383 -6.33 -13.39 -19.83
CA TYR A 383 -7.67 -13.78 -19.37
C TYR A 383 -8.80 -13.04 -20.08
N LEU A 384 -8.52 -11.87 -20.62
CA LEU A 384 -9.49 -11.07 -21.39
C LEU A 384 -9.37 -11.26 -22.91
N GLY A 385 -8.51 -12.20 -23.36
CA GLY A 385 -8.36 -12.50 -24.79
C GLY A 385 -7.80 -11.33 -25.61
N ARG A 386 -7.01 -10.46 -24.99
CA ARG A 386 -6.41 -9.29 -25.65
C ARG A 386 -5.08 -9.66 -26.33
N PRO A 387 -4.66 -8.90 -27.35
CA PRO A 387 -3.36 -9.10 -27.97
C PRO A 387 -2.23 -8.97 -26.94
N ARG A 388 -1.33 -9.94 -26.92
CA ARG A 388 -0.16 -9.94 -26.03
C ARG A 388 0.74 -8.75 -26.31
N LYS A 389 1.16 -8.04 -25.25
CA LYS A 389 2.18 -6.99 -25.28
C LYS A 389 3.30 -7.34 -24.31
N ASP A 390 4.50 -6.85 -24.55
CA ASP A 390 5.59 -6.93 -23.60
C ASP A 390 5.45 -5.80 -22.56
N TRP A 391 4.48 -5.93 -21.66
CA TRP A 391 4.20 -4.94 -20.63
C TRP A 391 5.38 -4.66 -19.71
N PRO A 392 6.17 -5.66 -19.26
CA PRO A 392 7.36 -5.40 -18.47
C PRO A 392 8.35 -4.46 -19.16
N ALA A 393 8.60 -4.65 -20.46
CA ALA A 393 9.50 -3.77 -21.21
C ALA A 393 8.92 -2.36 -21.39
N LEU A 394 7.63 -2.23 -21.71
CA LEU A 394 6.96 -0.94 -21.87
C LEU A 394 6.96 -0.14 -20.57
N ILE A 395 6.58 -0.76 -19.44
CA ILE A 395 6.55 -0.11 -18.13
C ILE A 395 7.97 0.28 -17.67
N THR A 396 8.95 -0.58 -17.90
CA THR A 396 10.38 -0.27 -17.59
C THR A 396 10.84 0.96 -18.35
N LYS A 397 10.51 1.08 -19.64
CA LYS A 397 10.86 2.26 -20.47
C LYS A 397 10.25 3.55 -19.91
N VAL A 398 8.94 3.53 -19.59
CA VAL A 398 8.23 4.70 -19.04
C VAL A 398 8.76 5.06 -17.65
N ARG A 399 8.98 4.05 -16.79
CA ARG A 399 9.60 4.26 -15.47
C ARG A 399 10.97 4.92 -15.60
N LYS A 400 11.84 4.40 -16.47
CA LYS A 400 13.17 4.97 -16.68
C LYS A 400 13.08 6.44 -17.08
N ALA A 401 12.25 6.79 -18.06
CA ALA A 401 12.11 8.19 -18.49
C ALA A 401 11.62 9.10 -17.35
N ARG A 402 10.69 8.63 -16.52
CA ARG A 402 10.19 9.37 -15.34
C ARG A 402 11.30 9.59 -14.30
N PHE A 403 12.10 8.57 -14.03
CA PHE A 403 13.21 8.68 -13.07
C PHE A 403 14.33 9.57 -13.61
N ASP A 404 14.68 9.45 -14.89
CA ASP A 404 15.68 10.31 -15.53
C ASP A 404 15.26 11.80 -15.45
N ALA A 405 13.99 12.11 -15.69
CA ALA A 405 13.46 13.46 -15.56
C ALA A 405 13.51 13.98 -14.11
N ALA A 406 13.20 13.13 -13.12
CA ALA A 406 13.30 13.49 -11.72
C ALA A 406 14.74 13.73 -11.26
N VAL A 407 15.68 12.88 -11.68
CA VAL A 407 17.12 13.05 -11.42
C VAL A 407 17.61 14.36 -12.04
N ALA A 408 17.23 14.65 -13.28
CA ALA A 408 17.60 15.91 -13.94
C ALA A 408 17.05 17.13 -13.17
N ALA A 409 15.80 17.07 -12.70
CA ALA A 409 15.21 18.16 -11.92
C ALA A 409 15.92 18.40 -10.57
N VAL A 410 16.25 17.33 -9.85
CA VAL A 410 17.01 17.43 -8.58
C VAL A 410 18.43 17.95 -8.83
N SER A 411 19.12 17.43 -9.86
CA SER A 411 20.49 17.84 -10.21
C SER A 411 20.55 19.31 -10.67
N ALA A 412 19.58 19.77 -11.46
CA ALA A 412 19.51 21.16 -11.90
C ALA A 412 19.35 22.13 -10.71
N LYS A 413 18.54 21.75 -9.71
CA LYS A 413 18.44 22.53 -8.46
C LYS A 413 19.74 22.51 -7.66
N ALA A 414 20.37 21.35 -7.53
CA ALA A 414 21.64 21.22 -6.80
C ALA A 414 22.81 21.99 -7.43
N ALA A 415 22.79 22.16 -8.76
CA ALA A 415 23.81 22.93 -9.49
C ALA A 415 23.62 24.44 -9.40
N ALA A 416 22.45 24.92 -8.94
CA ALA A 416 22.25 26.35 -8.67
C ALA A 416 23.13 26.74 -7.45
N PRO A 417 24.10 27.67 -7.59
CA PRO A 417 24.97 28.02 -6.48
C PRO A 417 24.15 28.60 -5.33
N ALA A 418 24.50 28.22 -4.10
CA ALA A 418 23.97 28.86 -2.92
C ALA A 418 24.35 30.35 -2.98
N GLN A 419 23.35 31.19 -3.30
CA GLN A 419 23.58 32.65 -3.48
C GLN A 419 23.41 33.45 -2.20
N SER A 420 23.20 32.74 -1.08
CA SER A 420 22.89 33.36 0.20
C SER A 420 23.50 32.59 1.36
N ASN A 421 23.76 33.30 2.44
CA ASN A 421 24.04 32.68 3.74
C ASN A 421 22.73 32.61 4.56
N PRO A 422 22.65 31.73 5.56
CA PRO A 422 21.62 31.80 6.56
C PRO A 422 21.56 33.20 7.22
N THR A 423 20.36 33.70 7.47
CA THR A 423 20.17 35.02 8.09
C THR A 423 20.72 35.07 9.52
N LEU A 424 20.57 33.94 10.26
CA LEU A 424 21.01 33.84 11.66
C LEU A 424 22.29 32.99 11.76
N PRO A 425 23.12 33.24 12.81
CA PRO A 425 24.11 32.28 13.24
C PRO A 425 23.47 30.90 13.47
N LEU A 426 24.12 29.80 13.08
CA LEU A 426 23.54 28.45 13.13
C LEU A 426 22.98 28.08 14.51
N ALA A 427 23.64 28.50 15.59
CA ALA A 427 23.18 28.22 16.93
C ALA A 427 21.80 28.82 17.27
N GLN A 428 21.35 29.85 16.51
CA GLN A 428 20.04 30.47 16.75
C GLN A 428 18.87 29.75 16.08
N TYR A 429 19.15 28.78 15.19
CA TYR A 429 18.13 27.85 14.67
C TYR A 429 17.91 26.67 15.60
N ALA A 430 18.86 26.39 16.51
CA ALA A 430 18.78 25.27 17.45
C ALA A 430 17.68 25.50 18.49
N GLY A 431 16.96 24.43 18.82
CA GLY A 431 15.87 24.44 19.79
C GLY A 431 14.91 23.28 19.62
N GLY A 432 13.93 23.20 20.51
CA GLY A 432 12.78 22.32 20.38
C GLY A 432 11.66 23.02 19.62
N TYR A 433 11.02 22.28 18.70
CA TYR A 433 9.88 22.77 17.93
C TYR A 433 8.76 21.72 17.97
N VAL A 434 7.50 22.17 17.92
CA VAL A 434 6.32 21.32 18.07
C VAL A 434 5.34 21.59 16.94
N ASP A 435 4.88 20.52 16.31
CA ASP A 435 3.72 20.50 15.42
C ASP A 435 2.51 19.91 16.15
N ALA A 436 1.33 20.41 15.85
CA ALA A 436 0.11 20.04 16.56
C ALA A 436 -0.26 18.56 16.44
N TRP A 437 -0.10 17.97 15.25
CA TRP A 437 -0.47 16.58 15.00
C TRP A 437 0.74 15.62 15.08
N TYR A 438 1.90 16.03 14.56
CA TYR A 438 3.08 15.18 14.61
C TYR A 438 3.71 15.12 16.02
N GLY A 439 3.85 16.26 16.69
CA GLY A 439 4.53 16.43 17.96
C GLY A 439 5.89 17.12 17.79
N ALA A 440 6.90 16.74 18.58
CA ALA A 440 8.13 17.48 18.71
C ALA A 440 9.23 17.03 17.74
N ILE A 441 10.06 18.01 17.33
CA ILE A 441 11.39 17.80 16.74
C ILE A 441 12.42 18.58 17.53
N ALA A 442 13.68 18.14 17.50
CA ALA A 442 14.82 18.84 18.04
C ALA A 442 15.78 19.26 16.92
N ILE A 443 16.09 20.53 16.84
CA ILE A 443 17.17 21.07 16.01
C ILE A 443 18.38 21.29 16.92
N GLY A 444 19.45 20.53 16.66
CA GLY A 444 20.73 20.66 17.35
C GLY A 444 21.73 21.50 16.55
N SER A 445 22.76 22.01 17.25
CA SER A 445 23.91 22.68 16.62
C SER A 445 25.19 22.16 17.22
N ASP A 446 26.15 21.72 16.39
CA ASP A 446 27.47 21.27 16.78
C ASP A 446 28.57 21.88 15.89
N ALA A 447 29.82 21.50 16.11
CA ALA A 447 30.96 22.00 15.33
C ALA A 447 30.89 21.67 13.81
N LYS A 448 30.01 20.73 13.40
CA LYS A 448 29.80 20.32 12.00
C LYS A 448 28.54 20.95 11.39
N GLY A 449 27.76 21.75 12.13
CA GLY A 449 26.55 22.41 11.65
C GLY A 449 25.29 22.00 12.40
N LEU A 450 24.13 22.09 11.72
CA LEU A 450 22.83 21.77 12.32
C LEU A 450 22.49 20.29 12.16
N THR A 451 21.71 19.79 13.12
CA THR A 451 21.09 18.45 13.09
C THR A 451 19.58 18.58 13.27
N ILE A 452 18.85 17.56 12.81
CA ILE A 452 17.41 17.41 13.05
C ILE A 452 17.13 16.03 13.63
N ASN A 453 16.19 15.95 14.56
CA ASN A 453 15.73 14.69 15.14
C ASN A 453 14.22 14.74 15.39
N PHE A 454 13.49 13.77 14.84
CA PHE A 454 12.05 13.59 15.00
C PHE A 454 11.78 12.70 16.21
N THR A 455 11.17 13.24 17.27
CA THR A 455 11.08 12.54 18.57
C THR A 455 10.20 11.29 18.56
N ASN A 456 9.20 11.24 17.68
CA ASN A 456 8.28 10.10 17.55
C ASN A 456 8.74 9.06 16.51
N THR A 457 9.80 9.36 15.75
CA THR A 457 10.31 8.52 14.67
C THR A 457 11.82 8.37 14.80
N PRO A 458 12.32 7.39 15.57
CA PRO A 458 13.73 7.29 16.00
C PRO A 458 14.73 7.34 14.84
N ASN A 459 14.37 6.82 13.64
CA ASN A 459 15.26 6.79 12.48
C ASN A 459 15.23 8.07 11.64
N MET A 460 14.41 9.04 11.99
CA MET A 460 14.39 10.36 11.36
C MET A 460 15.32 11.35 12.07
N GLY A 461 16.56 10.93 12.29
CA GLY A 461 17.68 11.77 12.69
C GLY A 461 18.63 12.03 11.53
N GLY A 462 19.32 13.19 11.52
CA GLY A 462 20.28 13.48 10.46
C GLY A 462 20.83 14.90 10.48
N ARG A 463 21.51 15.26 9.39
CA ARG A 463 22.14 16.57 9.21
C ARG A 463 21.27 17.51 8.41
N LEU A 464 21.34 18.82 8.74
CA LEU A 464 20.79 19.90 7.95
C LEU A 464 21.93 20.57 7.17
N GLU A 465 21.98 20.35 5.86
CA GLU A 465 22.92 20.99 4.94
C GLU A 465 22.32 22.30 4.45
N HIS A 466 23.06 23.41 4.56
CA HIS A 466 22.55 24.69 4.06
C HIS A 466 22.26 24.63 2.56
N TRP A 467 21.08 25.10 2.18
CA TRP A 467 20.62 25.16 0.78
C TRP A 467 20.62 26.59 0.25
N GLN A 468 19.68 27.40 0.67
CA GLN A 468 19.58 28.83 0.30
C GLN A 468 18.81 29.59 1.38
N TYR A 469 19.20 30.81 1.69
CA TYR A 469 18.59 31.64 2.72
C TYR A 469 18.46 30.86 4.04
N ASP A 470 17.28 30.84 4.64
CA ASP A 470 16.98 30.09 5.87
C ASP A 470 16.42 28.69 5.58
N THR A 471 16.71 28.14 4.39
CA THR A 471 16.33 26.78 3.99
C THR A 471 17.55 25.87 4.00
N PHE A 472 17.37 24.69 4.58
CA PHE A 472 18.34 23.61 4.65
C PHE A 472 17.78 22.35 4.03
N ILE A 473 18.62 21.38 3.69
CA ILE A 473 18.22 20.02 3.29
C ILE A 473 18.50 19.09 4.46
N ALA A 474 17.45 18.43 4.97
CA ALA A 474 17.61 17.32 5.89
C ALA A 474 18.10 16.09 5.13
N ARG A 475 19.31 15.61 5.52
CA ARG A 475 19.89 14.35 5.11
C ARG A 475 19.80 13.40 6.29
N PHE A 476 18.87 12.47 6.22
CA PHE A 476 18.66 11.49 7.27
C PHE A 476 19.78 10.43 7.26
N ASP A 477 20.13 9.91 8.43
CA ASP A 477 21.16 8.88 8.58
C ASP A 477 20.71 7.55 7.95
N ASP A 478 19.41 7.26 7.98
CA ASP A 478 18.80 6.17 7.21
C ASP A 478 18.60 6.59 5.74
N PRO A 479 19.32 5.98 4.78
CA PRO A 479 19.17 6.28 3.36
C PRO A 479 17.83 5.83 2.77
N GLY A 480 17.01 5.12 3.53
CA GLY A 480 15.64 4.76 3.20
C GLY A 480 14.64 5.89 3.37
N ILE A 481 15.01 6.96 4.07
CA ILE A 481 14.13 8.11 4.33
C ILE A 481 14.37 9.19 3.28
N GLU A 482 13.29 9.73 2.74
CA GLU A 482 13.34 10.78 1.71
C GLU A 482 13.91 12.09 2.27
N PRO A 483 14.94 12.68 1.65
CA PRO A 483 15.44 13.98 2.03
C PRO A 483 14.38 15.08 1.90
N ALA A 484 14.43 16.07 2.78
CA ALA A 484 13.46 17.18 2.79
C ALA A 484 14.12 18.54 2.86
N TYR A 485 13.56 19.51 2.16
CA TYR A 485 13.81 20.93 2.44
C TYR A 485 13.19 21.28 3.80
N VAL A 486 13.94 21.97 4.64
CA VAL A 486 13.55 22.48 5.96
C VAL A 486 13.72 23.99 5.91
N THR A 487 12.62 24.74 5.89
CA THR A 487 12.63 26.19 5.78
C THR A 487 12.24 26.82 7.10
N PHE A 488 13.13 27.62 7.66
CA PHE A 488 12.88 28.38 8.87
C PHE A 488 12.28 29.74 8.50
N GLY A 489 11.09 30.04 9.00
CA GLY A 489 10.46 31.35 8.87
C GLY A 489 10.79 32.22 10.08
N LEU A 490 11.31 33.42 9.80
CA LEU A 490 11.67 34.38 10.85
C LEU A 490 10.53 35.40 11.06
N GLY A 491 10.32 35.79 12.33
CA GLY A 491 9.42 36.85 12.71
C GLY A 491 10.04 38.23 12.63
N ALA A 492 9.25 39.22 13.00
CA ALA A 492 9.66 40.65 12.97
C ALA A 492 10.88 40.94 13.85
N GLU A 493 11.05 40.19 14.94
CA GLU A 493 12.20 40.29 15.82
C GLU A 493 13.43 39.49 15.37
N GLY A 494 13.41 38.91 14.18
CA GLY A 494 14.51 38.13 13.62
C GLY A 494 14.74 36.79 14.34
N LYS A 495 13.72 36.26 15.00
CA LYS A 495 13.75 34.92 15.63
C LYS A 495 12.96 33.91 14.79
N VAL A 496 13.31 32.62 14.91
CA VAL A 496 12.55 31.56 14.28
C VAL A 496 11.14 31.49 14.87
N GLU A 497 10.11 31.70 14.05
CA GLU A 497 8.71 31.55 14.43
C GLU A 497 8.08 30.25 13.94
N ARG A 498 8.57 29.69 12.84
CA ARG A 498 8.02 28.46 12.25
C ARG A 498 9.06 27.69 11.45
N ILE A 499 8.80 26.41 11.28
CA ILE A 499 9.52 25.54 10.34
C ILE A 499 8.49 24.84 9.45
N THR A 500 8.71 24.87 8.15
CA THR A 500 7.95 24.12 7.15
C THR A 500 8.87 23.16 6.41
N MET A 501 8.32 22.07 5.89
CA MET A 501 9.11 21.06 5.21
C MET A 501 8.50 20.65 3.86
N LYS A 502 9.33 20.12 2.96
CA LYS A 502 8.91 19.57 1.67
C LYS A 502 9.95 18.58 1.17
N ALA A 503 9.50 17.44 0.61
CA ALA A 503 10.40 16.46 -0.01
C ALA A 503 11.26 17.08 -1.12
N VAL A 504 12.52 16.67 -1.21
CA VAL A 504 13.46 17.12 -2.26
C VAL A 504 13.13 16.46 -3.59
N SER A 505 12.85 15.16 -3.58
CA SER A 505 12.49 14.38 -4.76
C SER A 505 11.05 14.66 -5.19
N PRO A 506 10.79 14.93 -6.49
CA PRO A 506 9.43 14.99 -7.01
C PRO A 506 8.75 13.60 -7.11
N LEU A 507 9.50 12.53 -6.85
CA LEU A 507 9.02 11.15 -6.81
C LEU A 507 9.01 10.56 -5.39
N ALA A 508 9.17 11.41 -4.37
CA ALA A 508 9.03 10.98 -2.98
C ALA A 508 7.66 10.30 -2.78
N ASP A 509 7.65 9.24 -1.99
CA ASP A 509 6.39 8.58 -1.62
C ASP A 509 5.50 9.58 -0.87
N PHE A 510 4.20 9.57 -1.18
CA PHE A 510 3.24 10.51 -0.59
C PHE A 510 3.10 10.36 0.92
N SER A 511 3.50 9.22 1.48
CA SER A 511 3.50 8.99 2.93
C SER A 511 4.56 9.81 3.67
N PHE A 512 5.52 10.41 2.94
CA PHE A 512 6.36 11.47 3.49
C PHE A 512 5.64 12.83 3.37
N ASP A 513 4.56 13.01 4.10
CA ASP A 513 3.67 14.17 4.08
C ASP A 513 4.28 15.41 4.79
N TYR A 514 5.57 15.68 4.53
CA TYR A 514 6.32 16.81 5.09
C TYR A 514 5.64 18.15 4.88
N GLN A 515 4.89 18.33 3.78
CA GLN A 515 4.19 19.57 3.45
C GLN A 515 3.06 19.92 4.43
N ASP A 516 2.59 18.96 5.21
CA ASP A 516 1.51 19.15 6.20
C ASP A 516 2.04 19.52 7.59
N LEU A 517 3.39 19.51 7.76
CA LEU A 517 4.06 19.90 8.99
C LEU A 517 4.19 21.42 9.14
N LEU A 518 3.85 21.92 10.32
CA LEU A 518 4.06 23.30 10.72
C LEU A 518 4.57 23.36 12.16
N PHE A 519 5.88 23.33 12.31
CA PHE A 519 6.49 23.43 13.65
C PHE A 519 6.59 24.89 14.10
N THR A 520 6.33 25.11 15.39
CA THR A 520 6.57 26.37 16.11
C THR A 520 7.49 26.13 17.29
N PRO A 521 8.22 27.15 17.81
CA PRO A 521 9.09 26.96 18.95
C PRO A 521 8.35 26.37 20.15
N ALA A 522 8.93 25.37 20.81
CA ALA A 522 8.35 24.77 22.01
C ALA A 522 8.36 25.78 23.15
N GLY A 523 7.21 26.08 23.75
CA GLY A 523 7.08 27.04 24.85
C GLY A 523 6.77 28.48 24.43
N SER A 524 6.41 28.74 23.17
CA SER A 524 5.84 30.01 22.69
C SER A 524 4.36 30.12 22.98
#